data_1f867f0698da4c9a8736cbf8c424a2a5
#
_entry.id   1f867f0698da4c9a8736cbf8c424a2a5
#
_cell.length_a   1.000
_cell.length_b   1.000
_cell.length_c   1.000
_cell.angle_alpha   90.00
_cell.angle_beta   90.00
_cell.angle_gamma   90.00
#
_symmetry.space_group_name_H-M   'P 1'
#
loop_
_entity.id
_entity.type
_entity.pdbx_description
1 polymer ?
#
loop_
_entity_poly.entity_id
_entity_poly.type
_entity_poly.pdbx_seq_one_letter_code
_entity_poly.pdbx_strand_id
1 'polypeptide(L)'
;MRILAFDKSGQPTLGARRGDDIVDLSVAAPDLPGDMPALIAGGDDAMSRAKSAAEGASGDAVISAEGLVYHPTIWNAGKIICVGLNYAAHAAEAVSDTSNVQEYPSLFLRVATTLVGHEQSILVPKASSDLDYEAEMVAVVGKSGHGVSKA
;
A
#
# COMPACT_ATOMS: atom_id res chain seq x y z
N MET A 1 -13.82 2.92 3.67
CA MET A 1 -13.47 1.49 3.50
C MET A 1 -11.97 1.34 3.64
N ARG A 2 -11.46 0.30 4.29
CA ARG A 2 -10.04 -0.06 4.37
C ARG A 2 -9.81 -1.33 3.56
N ILE A 3 -9.02 -1.23 2.50
CA ILE A 3 -8.66 -2.35 1.64
C ILE A 3 -7.30 -2.88 2.05
N LEU A 4 -7.13 -4.18 1.95
CA LEU A 4 -5.90 -4.91 2.22
C LEU A 4 -5.70 -6.01 1.16
N ALA A 5 -4.54 -6.65 1.16
CA ALA A 5 -4.31 -7.86 0.41
C ALA A 5 -3.91 -8.99 1.37
N PHE A 6 -4.46 -10.17 1.12
CA PHE A 6 -4.18 -11.37 1.90
C PHE A 6 -3.90 -12.57 0.98
N ASP A 7 -3.24 -13.58 1.52
CA ASP A 7 -2.99 -14.82 0.79
C ASP A 7 -4.26 -15.66 0.68
N LYS A 8 -4.61 -16.03 -0.54
CA LYS A 8 -5.65 -17.00 -0.83
C LYS A 8 -5.06 -18.08 -1.74
N SER A 9 -4.73 -19.21 -1.15
CA SER A 9 -4.15 -20.35 -1.88
C SER A 9 -2.87 -20.00 -2.64
N GLY A 10 -1.97 -19.23 -2.01
CA GLY A 10 -0.69 -18.81 -2.59
C GLY A 10 -0.79 -17.61 -3.54
N GLN A 11 -1.92 -16.92 -3.59
CA GLN A 11 -2.13 -15.76 -4.45
C GLN A 11 -2.62 -14.54 -3.65
N PRO A 12 -2.05 -13.35 -3.89
CA PRO A 12 -2.57 -12.12 -3.33
C PRO A 12 -4.01 -11.86 -3.77
N THR A 13 -4.89 -11.60 -2.83
CA THR A 13 -6.31 -11.34 -3.08
C THR A 13 -6.75 -10.11 -2.31
N LEU A 14 -7.57 -9.26 -2.92
CA LEU A 14 -8.10 -8.07 -2.26
C LEU A 14 -9.18 -8.43 -1.26
N GLY A 15 -9.07 -7.83 -0.08
CA GLY A 15 -10.07 -7.88 0.97
C GLY A 15 -10.41 -6.48 1.51
N ALA A 16 -11.57 -6.37 2.12
CA ALA A 16 -12.00 -5.16 2.83
C ALA A 16 -12.18 -5.46 4.32
N ARG A 17 -11.55 -4.65 5.19
CA ARG A 17 -11.70 -4.78 6.64
C ARG A 17 -13.12 -4.39 7.08
N ARG A 18 -13.77 -5.26 7.84
CA ARG A 18 -15.06 -5.04 8.44
C ARG A 18 -15.09 -5.53 9.91
N GLY A 19 -14.82 -4.59 10.83
CA GLY A 19 -14.64 -4.96 12.25
C GLY A 19 -13.41 -5.86 12.41
N ASP A 20 -13.62 -7.03 13.00
CA ASP A 20 -12.58 -8.07 13.19
C ASP A 20 -12.53 -9.08 12.04
N ASP A 21 -13.39 -8.92 11.04
CA ASP A 21 -13.44 -9.76 9.86
C ASP A 21 -12.86 -9.07 8.64
N ILE A 22 -12.58 -9.89 7.63
CA ILE A 22 -12.22 -9.48 6.28
C ILE A 22 -13.32 -9.95 5.33
N VAL A 23 -13.75 -9.08 4.46
CA VAL A 23 -14.59 -9.46 3.31
C VAL A 23 -13.68 -9.76 2.14
N ASP A 24 -13.71 -10.99 1.66
CA ASP A 24 -13.03 -11.42 0.44
C ASP A 24 -13.75 -10.83 -0.77
N LEU A 25 -13.14 -9.83 -1.40
CA LEU A 25 -13.73 -9.15 -2.55
C LEU A 25 -13.78 -10.04 -3.79
N SER A 26 -12.94 -11.07 -3.88
CA SER A 26 -13.01 -12.04 -5.00
C SER A 26 -14.27 -12.92 -4.94
N VAL A 27 -14.88 -13.04 -3.76
CA VAL A 27 -16.13 -13.78 -3.55
C VAL A 27 -17.32 -12.82 -3.54
N ALA A 28 -17.19 -11.70 -2.82
CA ALA A 28 -18.27 -10.73 -2.67
C ALA A 28 -18.60 -9.97 -3.96
N ALA A 29 -17.62 -9.77 -4.84
CA ALA A 29 -17.78 -9.06 -6.11
C ALA A 29 -16.75 -9.58 -7.15
N PRO A 30 -16.95 -10.79 -7.68
CA PRO A 30 -15.98 -11.47 -8.54
C PRO A 30 -15.73 -10.79 -9.90
N ASP A 31 -16.56 -9.85 -10.27
CA ASP A 31 -16.45 -9.03 -11.47
C ASP A 31 -15.66 -7.72 -11.25
N LEU A 32 -15.19 -7.46 -10.04
CA LEU A 32 -14.26 -6.36 -9.77
C LEU A 32 -12.82 -6.74 -10.14
N PRO A 33 -11.98 -5.73 -10.47
CA PRO A 33 -10.54 -5.97 -10.64
C PRO A 33 -9.91 -6.65 -9.42
N GLY A 34 -9.06 -7.65 -9.68
CA GLY A 34 -8.46 -8.49 -8.65
C GLY A 34 -7.24 -7.88 -7.94
N ASP A 35 -6.74 -6.74 -8.43
CA ASP A 35 -5.60 -6.03 -7.83
C ASP A 35 -5.90 -4.55 -7.60
N MET A 36 -5.16 -3.94 -6.69
CA MET A 36 -5.40 -2.56 -6.26
C MET A 36 -5.16 -1.52 -7.36
N PRO A 37 -4.10 -1.58 -8.18
CA PRO A 37 -3.93 -0.67 -9.30
C PRO A 37 -5.09 -0.69 -10.29
N ALA A 38 -5.57 -1.87 -10.65
CA ALA A 38 -6.70 -2.01 -11.57
C ALA A 38 -8.03 -1.54 -10.94
N LEU A 39 -8.22 -1.80 -9.64
CA LEU A 39 -9.38 -1.30 -8.90
C LEU A 39 -9.41 0.24 -8.85
N ILE A 40 -8.25 0.88 -8.59
CA ILE A 40 -8.12 2.34 -8.61
C ILE A 40 -8.35 2.89 -10.03
N ALA A 41 -7.81 2.24 -11.06
CA ALA A 41 -8.03 2.64 -12.45
C ALA A 41 -9.50 2.58 -12.88
N GLY A 42 -10.30 1.72 -12.25
CA GLY A 42 -11.75 1.67 -12.41
C GLY A 42 -12.51 2.87 -11.82
N GLY A 43 -11.81 3.77 -11.12
CA GLY A 43 -12.34 5.03 -10.62
C GLY A 43 -13.41 4.88 -9.55
N ASP A 44 -14.24 5.93 -9.42
CA ASP A 44 -15.25 6.01 -8.36
C ASP A 44 -16.32 4.92 -8.45
N ASP A 45 -16.64 4.45 -9.65
CA ASP A 45 -17.60 3.36 -9.85
C ASP A 45 -17.09 2.05 -9.23
N ALA A 46 -15.86 1.63 -9.60
CA ALA A 46 -15.28 0.41 -9.06
C ALA A 46 -15.09 0.48 -7.54
N MET A 47 -14.64 1.63 -7.02
CA MET A 47 -14.50 1.86 -5.58
C MET A 47 -15.84 1.84 -4.83
N SER A 48 -16.90 2.40 -5.42
CA SER A 48 -18.25 2.38 -4.85
C SER A 48 -18.83 0.97 -4.82
N ARG A 49 -18.63 0.20 -5.89
CA ARG A 49 -19.04 -1.20 -5.98
C ARG A 49 -18.29 -2.07 -4.96
N ALA A 50 -16.97 -1.89 -4.83
CA ALA A 50 -16.18 -2.58 -3.80
C ALA A 50 -16.68 -2.27 -2.38
N LYS A 51 -17.01 -0.99 -2.12
CA LYS A 51 -17.58 -0.56 -0.83
C LYS A 51 -18.93 -1.23 -0.57
N SER A 52 -19.85 -1.20 -1.54
CA SER A 52 -21.18 -1.82 -1.40
C SER A 52 -21.07 -3.32 -1.21
N ALA A 53 -20.19 -3.99 -1.93
CA ALA A 53 -19.91 -5.42 -1.76
C ALA A 53 -19.38 -5.73 -0.36
N ALA A 54 -18.46 -4.93 0.16
CA ALA A 54 -17.91 -5.11 1.50
C ALA A 54 -18.96 -4.90 2.61
N GLU A 55 -19.86 -3.94 2.44
CA GLU A 55 -20.94 -3.66 3.39
C GLU A 55 -22.03 -4.74 3.38
N GLY A 56 -22.40 -5.25 2.18
CA GLY A 56 -23.44 -6.23 1.99
C GLY A 56 -23.01 -7.69 2.09
N ALA A 57 -21.73 -7.98 2.21
CA ALA A 57 -21.20 -9.34 2.21
C ALA A 57 -21.74 -10.19 3.37
N SER A 58 -21.95 -11.49 3.08
CA SER A 58 -22.35 -12.50 4.05
C SER A 58 -21.82 -13.88 3.63
N GLY A 59 -21.99 -14.88 4.49
CA GLY A 59 -21.58 -16.25 4.20
C GLY A 59 -20.08 -16.37 3.90
N ASP A 60 -19.73 -17.14 2.87
CA ASP A 60 -18.36 -17.51 2.53
C ASP A 60 -17.46 -16.30 2.11
N ALA A 61 -18.09 -15.16 1.84
CA ALA A 61 -17.35 -13.94 1.54
C ALA A 61 -16.77 -13.26 2.80
N VAL A 62 -17.19 -13.66 4.01
CA VAL A 62 -16.74 -13.08 5.28
C VAL A 62 -15.85 -14.08 5.99
N ILE A 63 -14.59 -13.73 6.16
CA ILE A 63 -13.56 -14.58 6.76
C ILE A 63 -12.97 -13.91 7.99
N SER A 64 -12.51 -14.70 8.97
CA SER A 64 -11.76 -14.18 10.12
C SER A 64 -10.46 -13.54 9.67
N ALA A 65 -10.09 -12.43 10.30
CA ALA A 65 -8.74 -11.85 10.13
C ALA A 65 -7.66 -12.65 10.88
N GLU A 66 -8.05 -13.53 11.80
CA GLU A 66 -7.12 -14.31 12.61
C GLU A 66 -6.39 -15.35 11.74
N GLY A 67 -5.05 -15.36 11.84
CA GLY A 67 -4.20 -16.29 11.11
C GLY A 67 -4.04 -16.02 9.61
N LEU A 68 -4.58 -14.90 9.10
CA LEU A 68 -4.34 -14.52 7.71
C LEU A 68 -2.89 -14.09 7.49
N VAL A 69 -2.34 -14.53 6.37
CA VAL A 69 -1.07 -14.03 5.85
C VAL A 69 -1.37 -12.83 4.97
N TYR A 70 -0.77 -11.68 5.28
CA TYR A 70 -0.99 -10.45 4.53
C TYR A 70 0.07 -10.27 3.45
N HIS A 71 -0.36 -9.75 2.30
CA HIS A 71 0.51 -9.23 1.26
C HIS A 71 0.55 -7.70 1.30
N PRO A 72 1.55 -7.06 0.68
CA PRO A 72 1.48 -5.62 0.43
C PRO A 72 0.19 -5.30 -0.31
N THR A 73 -0.55 -4.27 0.11
CA THR A 73 -1.84 -3.92 -0.51
C THR A 73 -1.72 -3.63 -2.01
N ILE A 74 -0.55 -3.11 -2.43
CA ILE A 74 -0.19 -2.89 -3.83
C ILE A 74 1.09 -3.69 -4.11
N TRP A 75 0.95 -4.98 -4.33
CA TRP A 75 2.09 -5.90 -4.56
C TRP A 75 2.72 -5.78 -5.96
N ASN A 76 2.01 -5.18 -6.91
CA ASN A 76 2.38 -5.04 -8.31
C ASN A 76 2.55 -3.57 -8.74
N ALA A 77 3.03 -2.71 -7.82
CA ALA A 77 3.30 -1.31 -8.13
C ALA A 77 4.32 -1.19 -9.28
N GLY A 78 3.98 -0.42 -10.30
CA GLY A 78 4.89 -0.15 -11.41
C GLY A 78 6.07 0.75 -11.04
N LYS A 79 5.87 1.66 -10.08
CA LYS A 79 6.89 2.57 -9.55
C LYS A 79 6.62 2.81 -8.08
N ILE A 80 7.70 2.82 -7.29
CA ILE A 80 7.68 3.22 -5.88
C ILE A 80 8.76 4.30 -5.75
N ILE A 81 8.32 5.53 -5.48
CA ILE A 81 9.21 6.69 -5.39
C ILE A 81 9.13 7.20 -3.97
N CYS A 82 10.25 7.23 -3.27
CA CYS A 82 10.38 7.75 -1.92
C CYS A 82 10.94 9.17 -1.94
N VAL A 83 10.51 9.98 -0.99
CA VAL A 83 10.99 11.35 -0.79
C VAL A 83 11.83 11.38 0.48
N GLY A 84 13.15 11.51 0.34
CA GLY A 84 14.06 11.58 1.46
C GLY A 84 13.97 12.91 2.20
N LEU A 85 14.19 12.88 3.51
CA LEU A 85 14.20 14.04 4.40
C LEU A 85 12.92 14.91 4.31
N ASN A 86 11.78 14.27 4.11
CA ASN A 86 10.50 14.95 3.88
C ASN A 86 9.84 15.48 5.17
N TYR A 87 10.29 15.04 6.33
CA TYR A 87 9.78 15.46 7.63
C TYR A 87 10.79 16.36 8.34
N ALA A 88 10.33 17.50 8.84
CA ALA A 88 11.21 18.51 9.45
C ALA A 88 12.06 17.97 10.62
N ALA A 89 11.51 17.08 11.44
CA ALA A 89 12.25 16.44 12.53
C ALA A 89 13.38 15.56 11.99
N HIS A 90 13.10 14.73 10.99
CA HIS A 90 14.11 13.87 10.35
C HIS A 90 15.19 14.70 9.63
N ALA A 91 14.79 15.76 8.93
CA ALA A 91 15.75 16.66 8.29
C ALA A 91 16.70 17.32 9.32
N ALA A 92 16.20 17.70 10.50
CA ALA A 92 17.00 18.29 11.58
C ALA A 92 17.98 17.28 12.21
N GLU A 93 17.67 16.00 12.23
CA GLU A 93 18.58 14.94 12.71
C GLU A 93 19.70 14.65 11.71
N ALA A 94 19.39 14.68 10.43
CA ALA A 94 20.34 14.31 9.36
C ALA A 94 21.28 15.44 8.96
N VAL A 95 20.90 16.70 9.15
CA VAL A 95 21.65 17.87 8.71
C VAL A 95 21.93 18.79 9.88
N SER A 96 23.20 18.87 10.30
CA SER A 96 23.65 19.76 11.38
C SER A 96 23.56 21.26 11.01
N ASP A 97 23.41 21.58 9.73
CA ASP A 97 23.27 22.94 9.20
C ASP A 97 21.93 23.09 8.46
N THR A 98 20.94 23.62 9.16
CA THR A 98 19.58 23.89 8.63
C THR A 98 19.52 25.04 7.61
N SER A 99 20.64 25.74 7.35
CA SER A 99 20.71 26.80 6.33
C SER A 99 20.63 26.26 4.90
N ASN A 100 20.77 24.95 4.71
CA ASN A 100 20.79 24.29 3.41
C ASN A 100 19.54 23.42 3.19
N VAL A 101 18.36 24.01 3.39
CA VAL A 101 17.09 23.35 3.00
C VAL A 101 17.13 23.13 1.49
N GLN A 102 17.07 21.88 1.06
CA GLN A 102 17.07 21.54 -0.35
C GLN A 102 15.86 22.19 -1.05
N GLU A 103 16.10 22.96 -2.08
CA GLU A 103 15.04 23.59 -2.91
C GLU A 103 14.16 22.52 -3.60
N TYR A 104 14.76 21.37 -3.92
CA TYR A 104 14.10 20.24 -4.57
C TYR A 104 14.15 18.99 -3.68
N PRO A 105 13.09 18.16 -3.69
CA PRO A 105 13.05 16.95 -2.90
C PRO A 105 14.11 15.94 -3.35
N SER A 106 14.76 15.28 -2.39
CA SER A 106 15.62 14.13 -2.65
C SER A 106 14.75 12.92 -2.94
N LEU A 107 14.89 12.34 -4.13
CA LEU A 107 14.09 11.21 -4.55
C LEU A 107 14.92 9.93 -4.68
N PHE A 108 14.38 8.81 -4.21
CA PHE A 108 14.97 7.49 -4.45
C PHE A 108 13.88 6.46 -4.79
N LEU A 109 14.30 5.36 -5.40
CA LEU A 109 13.38 4.33 -5.89
C LEU A 109 13.44 3.08 -5.03
N ARG A 110 12.30 2.46 -4.85
CA ARG A 110 12.15 1.09 -4.35
C ARG A 110 11.63 0.19 -5.47
N VAL A 111 11.95 -1.09 -5.39
CA VAL A 111 11.42 -2.11 -6.29
C VAL A 111 10.37 -2.96 -5.59
N ALA A 112 9.40 -3.49 -6.34
CA ALA A 112 8.30 -4.26 -5.77
C ALA A 112 8.76 -5.47 -4.93
N THR A 113 9.90 -6.06 -5.26
CA THR A 113 10.48 -7.20 -4.51
C THR A 113 11.00 -6.82 -3.11
N THR A 114 11.07 -5.54 -2.77
CA THR A 114 11.41 -5.08 -1.41
C THR A 114 10.19 -4.88 -0.51
N LEU A 115 8.99 -5.11 -1.03
CA LEU A 115 7.76 -5.00 -0.26
C LEU A 115 7.51 -6.29 0.53
N VAL A 116 7.04 -6.13 1.76
CA VAL A 116 6.59 -7.23 2.62
C VAL A 116 5.18 -6.92 3.14
N GLY A 117 4.41 -7.96 3.45
CA GLY A 117 3.08 -7.81 4.03
C GLY A 117 3.13 -7.44 5.52
N HIS A 118 1.99 -7.04 6.04
CA HIS A 118 1.80 -6.79 7.47
C HIS A 118 2.19 -8.01 8.30
N GLU A 119 2.94 -7.80 9.39
CA GLU A 119 3.45 -8.84 10.31
C GLU A 119 4.42 -9.86 9.68
N GLN A 120 4.88 -9.63 8.45
CA GLN A 120 5.92 -10.46 7.86
C GLN A 120 7.31 -9.97 8.28
N SER A 121 8.25 -10.92 8.43
CA SER A 121 9.62 -10.61 8.81
C SER A 121 10.37 -9.87 7.71
N ILE A 122 11.09 -8.82 8.11
CA ILE A 122 12.08 -8.17 7.26
C ILE A 122 13.41 -8.88 7.46
N LEU A 123 14.04 -9.28 6.36
CA LEU A 123 15.33 -9.97 6.41
C LEU A 123 16.47 -8.96 6.54
N VAL A 124 17.20 -9.03 7.63
CA VAL A 124 18.45 -8.25 7.81
C VAL A 124 19.51 -8.80 6.85
N PRO A 125 20.08 -8.00 5.95
CA PRO A 125 21.09 -8.46 5.01
C PRO A 125 22.40 -8.80 5.76
N LYS A 126 23.10 -9.86 5.31
CA LYS A 126 24.39 -10.22 5.90
C LYS A 126 25.49 -9.18 5.65
N ALA A 127 25.28 -8.32 4.65
CA ALA A 127 26.27 -7.33 4.22
C ALA A 127 26.30 -6.06 5.10
N SER A 128 25.27 -5.82 5.91
CA SER A 128 25.16 -4.64 6.78
C SER A 128 24.38 -4.98 8.04
N SER A 129 24.77 -4.37 9.15
CA SER A 129 24.03 -4.35 10.42
C SER A 129 23.12 -3.12 10.56
N ASP A 130 23.16 -2.20 9.58
CA ASP A 130 22.58 -0.88 9.66
C ASP A 130 21.18 -0.88 9.00
N LEU A 131 20.35 -1.86 9.38
CA LEU A 131 18.93 -1.88 8.98
C LEU A 131 18.15 -0.96 9.91
N ASP A 132 17.48 0.02 9.32
CA ASP A 132 16.56 0.91 10.01
C ASP A 132 15.15 0.85 9.40
N TYR A 133 14.17 1.37 10.10
CA TYR A 133 12.79 1.44 9.65
C TYR A 133 12.36 2.88 9.45
N GLU A 134 11.45 3.09 8.53
CA GLU A 134 10.84 4.40 8.27
C GLU A 134 9.33 4.24 8.22
N ALA A 135 8.61 5.00 9.04
CA ALA A 135 7.15 5.05 9.02
C ALA A 135 6.71 6.21 8.13
N GLU A 136 6.19 5.90 6.95
CA GLU A 136 5.88 6.87 5.91
C GLU A 136 4.40 6.88 5.53
N MET A 137 3.90 8.06 5.20
CA MET A 137 2.60 8.19 4.54
C MET A 137 2.77 7.97 3.04
N VAL A 138 2.02 7.03 2.49
CA VAL A 138 2.06 6.71 1.05
C VAL A 138 0.90 7.35 0.32
N ALA A 139 1.21 8.12 -0.72
CA ALA A 139 0.23 8.62 -1.69
C ALA A 139 0.21 7.75 -2.94
N VAL A 140 -0.96 7.20 -3.27
CA VAL A 140 -1.14 6.39 -4.47
C VAL A 140 -1.69 7.24 -5.60
N VAL A 141 -0.97 7.27 -6.74
CA VAL A 141 -1.39 8.04 -7.92
C VAL A 141 -2.59 7.37 -8.58
N GLY A 142 -3.76 7.97 -8.48
CA GLY A 142 -5.02 7.43 -8.99
C GLY A 142 -5.32 7.77 -10.45
N LYS A 143 -4.67 8.79 -11.02
CA LYS A 143 -4.83 9.20 -12.42
C LYS A 143 -3.47 9.48 -13.04
N SER A 144 -3.24 8.97 -14.24
CA SER A 144 -2.04 9.28 -15.00
C SER A 144 -1.93 10.78 -15.27
N GLY A 145 -0.70 11.31 -15.20
CA GLY A 145 -0.42 12.73 -15.45
C GLY A 145 0.99 12.92 -16.00
N HIS A 146 1.16 13.99 -16.76
CA HIS A 146 2.47 14.45 -17.23
C HIS A 146 2.48 15.97 -17.22
N GLY A 147 3.53 16.57 -16.68
CA GLY A 147 3.65 18.02 -16.58
C GLY A 147 2.54 18.68 -15.75
N VAL A 148 2.09 18.01 -14.70
CA VAL A 148 1.03 18.51 -13.81
C VAL A 148 1.54 19.73 -13.07
N SER A 149 0.81 20.84 -13.17
CA SER A 149 1.15 22.08 -12.48
C SER A 149 0.94 21.94 -10.97
N LYS A 150 1.71 22.69 -10.20
CA LYS A 150 1.40 22.92 -8.79
C LYS A 150 0.11 23.72 -8.71
N ALA A 151 -0.86 23.24 -7.94
CA ALA A 151 -2.13 23.94 -7.71
C ALA A 151 -1.94 25.13 -6.77
#